data_e64c204ba684e61eca37b9df7e3ede28
#
_entry.id   e64c204ba684e61eca37b9df7e3ede28
#
_cell.length_a   1.000
_cell.length_b   1.000
_cell.length_c   1.000
_cell.angle_alpha   90.00
_cell.angle_beta   90.00
_cell.angle_gamma   90.00
#
_symmetry.space_group_name_H-M   'P 1'
#
loop_
_entity.id
_entity.type
_entity.pdbx_description
1 polymer ?
#
loop_
_entity_poly.entity_id
_entity_poly.type
_entity_poly.pdbx_seq_one_letter_code
_entity_poly.pdbx_strand_id
1 'polypeptide(L)'
;MVNTPERPTVQLKLVDTDHLYYSWRWEHELGAIQNIMVPGESVWPVLGELAAALPTPLPGETVDQALERALTGPFMDREREIALTTALAHALIPYQLAQEMNALLEQGLRPHVRLQPSHFTAQVPWEALHVDTNERWVTNCDLSVLPPATVRNAPERRVSEWKPDGDVVAVLDPKVPGAGSALGSVLGPVAEGSPLSSMAERLASRLTPGTAGSAFRRGDLTRDTIEPLLADASRFFYVGHVTTSAHGLDARLHLSCGAGTTGRAAVVAGHRPLTAADIVLGHRPSDPGGWRMPNRVAFIACESGGEVRFAEPVGLVAAALHTGAQFVTATRWTLPTDAGLRRFAPAATPETTVIPETVIAVDAAHDSPDPVAALNRWQRERADRWEAEGRIEDSPIVWAAFGTAFG
;
A
#
# COMPACT_ATOMS: atom_id res chain seq x y z
N MET A 1 10.83 -4.99 -35.01
CA MET A 1 10.55 -4.64 -33.60
C MET A 1 10.44 -3.12 -33.59
N VAL A 2 9.23 -2.59 -33.38
CA VAL A 2 9.05 -1.15 -33.18
C VAL A 2 9.62 -0.85 -31.80
N ASN A 3 10.70 -0.05 -31.75
CA ASN A 3 11.21 0.48 -30.48
C ASN A 3 10.07 1.30 -29.85
N THR A 4 9.38 0.74 -28.87
CA THR A 4 8.51 1.54 -28.01
C THR A 4 9.42 2.58 -27.36
N PRO A 5 9.15 3.89 -27.47
CA PRO A 5 9.98 4.90 -26.85
C PRO A 5 10.05 4.58 -25.35
N GLU A 6 11.28 4.54 -24.83
CA GLU A 6 11.52 4.26 -23.42
C GLU A 6 10.78 5.32 -22.61
N ARG A 7 9.93 4.89 -21.69
CA ARG A 7 9.06 5.74 -20.88
C ARG A 7 9.90 6.68 -20.05
N PRO A 8 9.78 8.02 -20.18
CA PRO A 8 10.55 8.95 -19.37
C PRO A 8 10.33 8.68 -17.88
N THR A 9 11.41 8.42 -17.15
CA THR A 9 11.34 8.07 -15.73
C THR A 9 12.16 9.05 -14.92
N VAL A 10 11.54 9.64 -13.88
CA VAL A 10 12.20 10.51 -12.92
C VAL A 10 12.28 9.85 -11.55
N GLN A 11 13.45 9.89 -10.93
CA GLN A 11 13.65 9.52 -9.53
C GLN A 11 13.57 10.78 -8.68
N LEU A 12 12.58 10.86 -7.80
CA LEU A 12 12.36 11.97 -6.88
C LEU A 12 12.55 11.50 -5.44
N LYS A 13 13.45 12.14 -4.72
CA LYS A 13 13.71 11.85 -3.30
C LYS A 13 13.40 13.07 -2.44
N LEU A 14 12.70 12.82 -1.33
CA LEU A 14 12.41 13.80 -0.30
C LEU A 14 13.16 13.50 0.98
N VAL A 15 13.63 14.55 1.65
CA VAL A 15 14.27 14.48 2.97
C VAL A 15 13.73 15.64 3.81
N ASP A 16 13.26 15.33 4.99
CA ASP A 16 12.69 16.28 5.95
C ASP A 16 13.63 16.57 7.11
N THR A 17 13.72 17.85 7.45
CA THR A 17 14.33 18.41 8.66
C THR A 17 13.43 19.55 9.13
N ASP A 18 13.97 20.74 9.41
CA ASP A 18 13.18 21.97 9.60
C ASP A 18 12.51 22.42 8.30
N HIS A 19 13.03 21.97 7.17
CA HIS A 19 12.55 22.24 5.83
C HIS A 19 12.37 20.91 5.08
N LEU A 20 11.71 20.93 3.93
CA LEU A 20 11.60 19.80 3.04
C LEU A 20 12.56 19.98 1.86
N TYR A 21 13.45 19.02 1.69
CA TYR A 21 14.46 19.00 0.63
C TYR A 21 14.07 17.98 -0.42
N TYR A 22 14.21 18.38 -1.67
CA TYR A 22 13.98 17.56 -2.85
C TYR A 22 15.26 17.38 -3.61
N SER A 23 15.45 16.16 -4.13
CA SER A 23 16.46 15.86 -5.14
C SER A 23 15.82 14.99 -6.20
N TRP A 24 15.92 15.39 -7.47
CA TRP A 24 15.43 14.56 -8.56
C TRP A 24 16.38 14.54 -9.75
N ARG A 25 16.24 13.49 -10.55
CA ARG A 25 16.95 13.30 -11.82
C ARG A 25 16.12 12.43 -12.75
N TRP A 26 16.22 12.69 -14.02
CA TRP A 26 15.70 11.83 -15.06
C TRP A 26 16.64 10.66 -15.32
N GLU A 27 16.11 9.43 -15.51
CA GLU A 27 16.96 8.24 -15.70
C GLU A 27 17.73 8.26 -17.03
N HIS A 28 17.24 8.99 -18.03
CA HIS A 28 17.97 9.22 -19.29
C HIS A 28 19.03 10.32 -19.21
N GLU A 29 19.08 11.10 -18.12
CA GLU A 29 20.02 12.20 -17.92
C GLU A 29 20.64 12.17 -16.52
N LEU A 30 21.34 11.09 -16.21
CA LEU A 30 21.83 10.80 -14.85
C LEU A 30 22.75 11.86 -14.25
N GLY A 31 23.41 12.69 -15.07
CA GLY A 31 24.30 13.76 -14.63
C GLY A 31 23.58 15.05 -14.20
N ALA A 32 22.33 15.25 -14.61
CA ALA A 32 21.55 16.47 -14.33
C ALA A 32 20.71 16.25 -13.05
N ILE A 33 21.32 16.48 -11.90
CA ILE A 33 20.64 16.38 -10.61
C ILE A 33 20.11 17.76 -10.24
N GLN A 34 18.81 17.84 -10.00
CA GLN A 34 18.14 19.04 -9.47
C GLN A 34 17.95 18.92 -7.96
N ASN A 35 18.09 20.04 -7.26
CA ASN A 35 17.86 20.10 -5.82
C ASN A 35 17.11 21.36 -5.47
N ILE A 36 16.14 21.27 -4.59
CA ILE A 36 15.38 22.42 -4.07
C ILE A 36 15.08 22.22 -2.59
N MET A 37 14.97 23.31 -1.88
CA MET A 37 14.49 23.36 -0.50
C MET A 37 13.17 24.14 -0.47
N VAL A 38 12.16 23.55 0.16
CA VAL A 38 10.87 24.20 0.44
C VAL A 38 10.83 24.51 1.93
N PRO A 39 10.54 25.78 2.31
CA PRO A 39 10.44 26.18 3.72
C PRO A 39 9.40 25.35 4.48
N GLY A 40 9.73 24.89 5.67
CA GLY A 40 8.83 24.07 6.49
C GLY A 40 7.51 24.77 6.81
N GLU A 41 7.52 26.09 6.97
CA GLU A 41 6.32 26.91 7.20
C GLU A 41 5.27 26.79 6.07
N SER A 42 5.70 26.45 4.86
CA SER A 42 4.81 26.21 3.71
C SER A 42 4.31 24.75 3.64
N VAL A 43 4.93 23.82 4.33
CA VAL A 43 4.69 22.38 4.18
C VAL A 43 4.01 21.80 5.43
N TRP A 44 4.54 22.09 6.63
CA TRP A 44 4.09 21.42 7.84
C TRP A 44 2.62 21.67 8.19
N PRO A 45 2.05 22.88 7.98
CA PRO A 45 0.63 23.08 8.25
C PRO A 45 -0.28 22.18 7.42
N VAL A 46 -0.05 22.07 6.10
CA VAL A 46 -0.88 21.25 5.22
C VAL A 46 -0.69 19.75 5.46
N LEU A 47 0.52 19.31 5.84
CA LEU A 47 0.74 17.93 6.28
C LEU A 47 0.03 17.64 7.61
N GLY A 48 -0.09 18.63 8.49
CA GLY A 48 -0.91 18.55 9.70
C GLY A 48 -2.40 18.39 9.39
N GLU A 49 -2.92 19.12 8.41
CA GLU A 49 -4.30 18.95 7.91
C GLU A 49 -4.51 17.56 7.29
N LEU A 50 -3.54 17.08 6.51
CA LEU A 50 -3.58 15.71 5.98
C LEU A 50 -3.63 14.68 7.11
N ALA A 51 -2.75 14.79 8.09
CA ALA A 51 -2.74 13.85 9.23
C ALA A 51 -4.09 13.85 9.97
N ALA A 52 -4.74 15.01 10.09
CA ALA A 52 -6.08 15.14 10.65
C ALA A 52 -7.18 14.56 9.73
N ALA A 53 -6.94 14.39 8.45
CA ALA A 53 -7.90 13.82 7.49
C ALA A 53 -7.81 12.29 7.36
N LEU A 54 -6.71 11.67 7.82
CA LEU A 54 -6.46 10.23 7.66
C LEU A 54 -6.99 9.41 8.84
N PRO A 55 -7.34 8.11 8.64
CA PRO A 55 -7.89 7.23 9.67
C PRO A 55 -6.82 6.70 10.64
N THR A 56 -5.67 7.34 10.71
CA THR A 56 -4.59 7.02 11.65
C THR A 56 -4.86 7.75 12.97
N PRO A 57 -4.89 7.05 14.13
CA PRO A 57 -5.13 7.68 15.41
C PRO A 57 -4.07 8.77 15.73
N LEU A 58 -4.54 9.94 16.09
CA LEU A 58 -3.72 11.01 16.64
C LEU A 58 -3.39 10.74 18.12
N PRO A 59 -2.38 11.41 18.71
CA PRO A 59 -2.05 11.22 20.10
C PRO A 59 -3.26 11.37 21.02
N GLY A 60 -3.61 10.31 21.75
CA GLY A 60 -4.75 10.28 22.67
C GLY A 60 -6.08 9.84 22.05
N GLU A 61 -6.14 9.61 20.73
CA GLU A 61 -7.32 9.06 20.08
C GLU A 61 -7.38 7.54 20.17
N THR A 62 -8.60 7.02 20.24
CA THR A 62 -8.89 5.62 19.96
C THR A 62 -9.04 5.41 18.44
N VAL A 63 -9.01 4.16 17.98
CA VAL A 63 -9.25 3.81 16.56
C VAL A 63 -10.63 4.26 16.10
N ASP A 64 -11.68 4.07 16.92
CA ASP A 64 -13.04 4.53 16.60
C ASP A 64 -13.10 6.04 16.41
N GLN A 65 -12.43 6.82 17.26
CA GLN A 65 -12.38 8.29 17.12
C GLN A 65 -11.63 8.72 15.86
N ALA A 66 -10.53 8.05 15.54
CA ALA A 66 -9.78 8.32 14.31
C ALA A 66 -10.60 8.00 13.04
N LEU A 67 -11.33 6.88 13.06
CA LEU A 67 -12.25 6.53 11.97
C LEU A 67 -13.39 7.53 11.82
N GLU A 68 -14.06 7.89 12.93
CA GLU A 68 -15.12 8.89 12.91
C GLU A 68 -14.62 10.22 12.36
N ARG A 69 -13.47 10.71 12.81
CA ARG A 69 -12.85 11.93 12.31
C ARG A 69 -12.53 11.85 10.81
N ALA A 70 -11.92 10.76 10.35
CA ALA A 70 -11.56 10.60 8.95
C ALA A 70 -12.78 10.43 8.05
N LEU A 71 -13.76 9.63 8.48
CA LEU A 71 -14.97 9.32 7.70
C LEU A 71 -16.07 10.40 7.78
N THR A 72 -15.83 11.48 8.50
CA THR A 72 -16.57 12.76 8.44
C THR A 72 -15.66 13.91 7.96
N GLY A 73 -14.44 13.58 7.60
CA GLY A 73 -13.37 14.51 7.24
C GLY A 73 -13.37 14.92 5.76
N PRO A 74 -12.27 15.61 5.34
CA PRO A 74 -12.15 16.15 3.99
C PRO A 74 -12.32 15.10 2.88
N PHE A 75 -11.76 13.90 3.03
CA PHE A 75 -11.84 12.86 2.00
C PHE A 75 -13.24 12.28 1.77
N MET A 76 -14.21 12.65 2.59
CA MET A 76 -15.63 12.24 2.43
C MET A 76 -16.49 13.34 1.84
N ASP A 77 -15.92 14.50 1.52
CA ASP A 77 -16.56 15.67 0.94
C ASP A 77 -15.71 16.18 -0.23
N ARG A 78 -16.30 16.23 -1.41
CA ARG A 78 -15.56 16.52 -2.65
C ARG A 78 -14.91 17.91 -2.65
N GLU A 79 -15.60 18.94 -2.17
CA GLU A 79 -15.04 20.30 -2.18
C GLU A 79 -13.88 20.43 -1.20
N ARG A 80 -14.02 19.84 -0.02
CA ARG A 80 -12.96 19.82 1.00
C ARG A 80 -11.77 18.96 0.57
N GLU A 81 -12.03 17.86 -0.11
CA GLU A 81 -10.99 16.99 -0.67
C GLU A 81 -10.17 17.71 -1.73
N ILE A 82 -10.83 18.37 -2.69
CA ILE A 82 -10.16 19.18 -3.73
C ILE A 82 -9.31 20.27 -3.07
N ALA A 83 -9.86 21.00 -2.08
CA ALA A 83 -9.12 22.04 -1.38
C ALA A 83 -7.84 21.48 -0.71
N LEU A 84 -7.94 20.36 0.01
CA LEU A 84 -6.80 19.75 0.69
C LEU A 84 -5.76 19.22 -0.31
N THR A 85 -6.19 18.50 -1.34
CA THR A 85 -5.26 17.88 -2.31
C THR A 85 -4.60 18.91 -3.23
N THR A 86 -5.28 20.03 -3.52
CA THR A 86 -4.69 21.20 -4.20
C THR A 86 -3.65 21.90 -3.31
N ALA A 87 -3.97 22.12 -2.03
CA ALA A 87 -3.01 22.70 -1.09
C ALA A 87 -1.75 21.82 -0.93
N LEU A 88 -1.95 20.50 -0.85
CA LEU A 88 -0.85 19.53 -0.84
C LEU A 88 -0.02 19.58 -2.13
N ALA A 89 -0.66 19.66 -3.30
CA ALA A 89 0.04 19.76 -4.59
C ALA A 89 0.93 21.02 -4.65
N HIS A 90 0.39 22.16 -4.25
CA HIS A 90 1.14 23.42 -4.22
C HIS A 90 2.32 23.40 -3.23
N ALA A 91 2.16 22.72 -2.09
CA ALA A 91 3.20 22.64 -1.08
C ALA A 91 4.29 21.60 -1.41
N LEU A 92 3.93 20.53 -2.16
CA LEU A 92 4.77 19.35 -2.29
C LEU A 92 5.30 19.07 -3.70
N ILE A 93 4.74 19.65 -4.75
CA ILE A 93 5.25 19.43 -6.11
C ILE A 93 6.11 20.62 -6.52
N PRO A 94 7.44 20.44 -6.70
CA PRO A 94 8.31 21.53 -7.13
C PRO A 94 7.91 22.07 -8.51
N TYR A 95 7.77 23.38 -8.61
CA TYR A 95 7.37 24.05 -9.86
C TYR A 95 8.24 23.65 -11.05
N GLN A 96 9.56 23.56 -10.85
CA GLN A 96 10.49 23.17 -11.91
C GLN A 96 10.23 21.74 -12.40
N LEU A 97 9.97 20.80 -11.48
CA LEU A 97 9.61 19.43 -11.85
C LEU A 97 8.28 19.39 -12.63
N ALA A 98 7.29 20.19 -12.20
CA ALA A 98 6.02 20.31 -12.91
C ALA A 98 6.22 20.83 -14.34
N GLN A 99 7.08 21.83 -14.56
CA GLN A 99 7.42 22.34 -15.89
C GLN A 99 8.08 21.27 -16.78
N GLU A 100 9.05 20.51 -16.23
CA GLU A 100 9.70 19.42 -16.94
C GLU A 100 8.71 18.33 -17.35
N MET A 101 7.78 17.97 -16.46
CA MET A 101 6.71 17.02 -16.74
C MET A 101 5.75 17.52 -17.83
N ASN A 102 5.32 18.78 -17.74
CA ASN A 102 4.42 19.39 -18.73
C ASN A 102 5.05 19.38 -20.13
N ALA A 103 6.35 19.68 -20.25
CA ALA A 103 7.06 19.61 -21.52
C ALA A 103 7.07 18.21 -22.14
N LEU A 104 7.05 17.14 -21.32
CA LEU A 104 6.90 15.76 -21.80
C LEU A 104 5.46 15.46 -22.21
N LEU A 105 4.48 15.91 -21.44
CA LEU A 105 3.06 15.73 -21.75
C LEU A 105 2.66 16.43 -23.08
N GLU A 106 3.19 17.61 -23.34
CA GLU A 106 3.01 18.33 -24.62
C GLU A 106 3.55 17.53 -25.81
N GLN A 107 4.55 16.69 -25.60
CA GLN A 107 5.08 15.76 -26.60
C GLN A 107 4.31 14.43 -26.68
N GLY A 108 3.23 14.28 -25.91
CA GLY A 108 2.44 13.05 -25.82
C GLY A 108 3.13 11.93 -25.02
N LEU A 109 4.17 12.27 -24.26
CA LEU A 109 4.91 11.31 -23.44
C LEU A 109 4.38 11.34 -22.00
N ARG A 110 3.98 10.19 -21.48
CA ARG A 110 3.53 10.01 -20.10
C ARG A 110 4.71 9.59 -19.21
N PRO A 111 5.18 10.45 -18.29
CA PRO A 111 6.31 10.12 -17.43
C PRO A 111 5.94 9.09 -16.35
N HIS A 112 6.95 8.42 -15.80
CA HIS A 112 6.88 7.64 -14.58
C HIS A 112 7.65 8.35 -13.47
N VAL A 113 6.98 8.68 -12.38
CA VAL A 113 7.59 9.26 -11.19
C VAL A 113 7.85 8.17 -10.16
N ARG A 114 9.13 7.91 -9.88
CA ARG A 114 9.58 7.01 -8.83
C ARG A 114 9.92 7.83 -7.59
N LEU A 115 9.01 7.85 -6.63
CA LEU A 115 9.08 8.72 -5.47
C LEU A 115 9.63 8.00 -4.24
N GLN A 116 10.73 8.49 -3.67
CA GLN A 116 11.16 8.13 -2.31
C GLN A 116 10.66 9.21 -1.33
N PRO A 117 9.54 8.96 -0.62
CA PRO A 117 9.04 9.93 0.33
C PRO A 117 9.97 10.05 1.55
N SER A 118 9.88 11.17 2.25
CA SER A 118 10.43 11.34 3.59
C SER A 118 9.46 10.77 4.63
N HIS A 119 9.86 10.78 5.90
CA HIS A 119 9.02 10.32 7.00
C HIS A 119 7.65 11.03 7.03
N PHE A 120 7.64 12.37 7.00
CA PHE A 120 6.40 13.14 7.07
C PHE A 120 5.58 13.13 5.78
N THR A 121 6.17 12.73 4.65
CA THR A 121 5.47 12.68 3.37
C THR A 121 5.05 11.26 2.96
N ALA A 122 5.31 10.26 3.80
CA ALA A 122 5.02 8.85 3.51
C ALA A 122 3.51 8.56 3.32
N GLN A 123 2.65 9.30 4.04
CA GLN A 123 1.19 9.14 3.93
C GLN A 123 0.53 10.10 2.92
N VAL A 124 1.29 10.91 2.19
CA VAL A 124 0.73 11.79 1.17
C VAL A 124 0.08 10.94 0.07
N PRO A 125 -1.20 11.21 -0.26
CA PRO A 125 -1.92 10.54 -1.35
C PRO A 125 -1.47 11.12 -2.69
N TRP A 126 -0.23 10.85 -3.09
CA TRP A 126 0.41 11.45 -4.25
C TRP A 126 -0.42 11.34 -5.53
N GLU A 127 -1.09 10.19 -5.71
CA GLU A 127 -1.96 9.92 -6.85
C GLU A 127 -3.19 10.85 -6.89
N ALA A 128 -3.66 11.28 -5.71
CA ALA A 128 -4.85 12.10 -5.58
C ALA A 128 -4.59 13.62 -5.67
N LEU A 129 -3.33 14.07 -5.67
CA LEU A 129 -3.00 15.49 -5.68
C LEU A 129 -3.58 16.19 -6.91
N HIS A 130 -4.37 17.26 -6.70
CA HIS A 130 -4.86 18.11 -7.78
C HIS A 130 -3.76 19.06 -8.26
N VAL A 131 -3.30 18.84 -9.47
CA VAL A 131 -2.23 19.64 -10.10
C VAL A 131 -2.78 20.72 -11.01
N ASP A 132 -4.04 20.62 -11.41
CA ASP A 132 -4.82 21.64 -12.13
C ASP A 132 -6.31 21.45 -11.82
N THR A 133 -7.18 22.31 -12.33
CA THR A 133 -8.62 22.42 -12.02
C THR A 133 -9.39 21.10 -12.13
N ASN A 134 -9.02 20.23 -13.06
CA ASN A 134 -9.64 18.91 -13.26
C ASN A 134 -8.61 17.79 -13.43
N GLU A 135 -7.37 17.99 -13.01
CA GLU A 135 -6.31 17.04 -13.23
C GLU A 135 -5.63 16.64 -11.92
N ARG A 136 -5.56 15.35 -11.68
CA ARG A 136 -4.79 14.76 -10.59
C ARG A 136 -3.42 14.31 -11.09
N TRP A 137 -2.47 14.22 -10.19
CA TRP A 137 -1.11 13.81 -10.58
C TRP A 137 -1.10 12.43 -11.25
N VAL A 138 -1.92 11.49 -10.78
CA VAL A 138 -2.08 10.17 -11.41
C VAL A 138 -2.66 10.23 -12.82
N THR A 139 -3.33 11.32 -13.20
CA THR A 139 -3.79 11.55 -14.59
C THR A 139 -2.62 11.81 -15.53
N ASN A 140 -1.62 12.55 -15.06
CA ASN A 140 -0.51 13.04 -15.87
C ASN A 140 0.71 12.12 -15.89
N CYS A 141 0.88 11.28 -14.87
CA CYS A 141 2.01 10.36 -14.80
C CYS A 141 1.58 9.03 -14.18
N ASP A 142 2.48 8.04 -14.22
CA ASP A 142 2.37 6.90 -13.34
C ASP A 142 3.31 7.10 -12.14
N LEU A 143 2.86 6.65 -10.99
CA LEU A 143 3.52 6.86 -9.70
C LEU A 143 3.91 5.52 -9.08
N SER A 144 5.13 5.44 -8.59
CA SER A 144 5.57 4.33 -7.75
C SER A 144 6.47 4.80 -6.63
N VAL A 145 6.55 4.03 -5.56
CA VAL A 145 7.48 4.28 -4.47
C VAL A 145 8.88 3.77 -4.87
N LEU A 146 9.87 4.64 -4.74
CA LEU A 146 11.28 4.31 -4.92
C LEU A 146 11.85 3.86 -3.57
N PRO A 147 12.17 2.58 -3.39
CA PRO A 147 12.74 2.11 -2.14
C PRO A 147 14.15 2.68 -1.91
N PRO A 148 14.62 2.76 -0.66
CA PRO A 148 15.97 3.19 -0.34
C PRO A 148 17.03 2.39 -1.12
N ALA A 149 18.10 3.07 -1.54
CA ALA A 149 19.18 2.44 -2.30
C ALA A 149 19.83 1.28 -1.54
N THR A 150 19.92 1.35 -0.22
CA THR A 150 20.41 0.29 0.67
C THR A 150 19.60 -0.99 0.59
N VAL A 151 18.28 -0.90 0.32
CA VAL A 151 17.40 -2.07 0.11
C VAL A 151 17.53 -2.58 -1.32
N ARG A 152 17.45 -1.67 -2.32
CA ARG A 152 17.48 -2.05 -3.74
C ARG A 152 18.81 -2.68 -4.18
N ASN A 153 19.91 -2.17 -3.63
CA ASN A 153 21.26 -2.52 -4.02
C ASN A 153 21.97 -3.39 -2.95
N ALA A 154 21.22 -4.02 -2.04
CA ALA A 154 21.78 -4.94 -1.07
C ALA A 154 22.49 -6.09 -1.81
N PRO A 155 23.77 -6.40 -1.48
CA PRO A 155 24.56 -7.39 -2.22
C PRO A 155 23.95 -8.79 -2.23
N GLU A 156 23.25 -9.15 -1.18
CA GLU A 156 22.56 -10.43 -0.98
C GLU A 156 21.21 -10.50 -1.67
N ARG A 157 20.62 -9.36 -2.06
CA ARG A 157 19.30 -9.32 -2.70
C ARG A 157 19.32 -10.08 -4.02
N ARG A 158 18.39 -11.01 -4.16
CA ARG A 158 18.14 -11.74 -5.41
C ARG A 158 16.67 -11.63 -5.76
N VAL A 159 16.36 -10.87 -6.80
CA VAL A 159 14.97 -10.71 -7.27
C VAL A 159 14.47 -12.06 -7.78
N SER A 160 13.31 -12.48 -7.27
CA SER A 160 12.65 -13.70 -7.70
C SER A 160 12.11 -13.54 -9.13
N GLU A 161 12.18 -14.62 -9.90
CA GLU A 161 11.67 -14.62 -11.28
C GLU A 161 10.16 -14.44 -11.31
N TRP A 162 9.68 -13.61 -12.25
CA TRP A 162 8.25 -13.49 -12.51
C TRP A 162 7.77 -14.63 -13.42
N LYS A 163 6.76 -15.36 -12.96
CA LYS A 163 6.10 -16.43 -13.70
C LYS A 163 4.61 -16.09 -13.82
N PRO A 164 4.10 -15.66 -14.99
CA PRO A 164 2.70 -15.23 -15.14
C PRO A 164 1.68 -16.25 -14.65
N ASP A 165 1.93 -17.55 -14.93
CA ASP A 165 1.05 -18.64 -14.55
C ASP A 165 1.48 -19.36 -13.25
N GLY A 166 2.45 -18.79 -12.51
CA GLY A 166 2.96 -19.38 -11.27
C GLY A 166 2.00 -19.23 -10.10
N ASP A 167 2.26 -19.99 -9.06
CA ASP A 167 1.41 -20.08 -7.87
C ASP A 167 1.24 -18.72 -7.17
N VAL A 168 0.05 -18.55 -6.59
CA VAL A 168 -0.33 -17.39 -5.77
C VAL A 168 -0.51 -17.88 -4.34
N VAL A 169 0.43 -17.53 -3.47
CA VAL A 169 0.27 -17.78 -2.02
C VAL A 169 -0.69 -16.72 -1.48
N ALA A 170 -1.93 -17.14 -1.21
CA ALA A 170 -2.98 -16.24 -0.77
C ALA A 170 -3.31 -16.44 0.72
N VAL A 171 -3.22 -15.33 1.47
CA VAL A 171 -3.59 -15.24 2.88
C VAL A 171 -4.74 -14.23 2.97
N LEU A 172 -5.96 -14.73 2.85
CA LEU A 172 -7.16 -13.92 2.75
C LEU A 172 -7.94 -13.93 4.06
N ASP A 173 -7.79 -12.87 4.85
CA ASP A 173 -8.49 -12.69 6.12
C ASP A 173 -8.29 -13.87 7.10
N PRO A 174 -7.07 -14.21 7.51
CA PRO A 174 -6.78 -15.39 8.30
C PRO A 174 -7.46 -15.33 9.67
N LYS A 175 -7.82 -16.49 10.24
CA LYS A 175 -8.29 -16.60 11.62
C LYS A 175 -7.09 -16.47 12.56
N VAL A 176 -7.04 -15.39 13.32
CA VAL A 176 -5.97 -15.14 14.30
C VAL A 176 -6.37 -15.75 15.65
N PRO A 177 -5.59 -16.70 16.21
CA PRO A 177 -5.92 -17.34 17.48
C PRO A 177 -5.86 -16.35 18.65
N GLY A 178 -6.75 -16.46 19.63
CA GLY A 178 -6.70 -15.75 20.91
C GLY A 178 -6.99 -14.24 20.86
N ALA A 179 -7.06 -13.63 19.70
CA ALA A 179 -7.17 -12.19 19.56
C ALA A 179 -8.59 -11.63 19.85
N GLY A 180 -9.57 -12.48 20.11
CA GLY A 180 -10.94 -12.04 20.36
C GLY A 180 -11.55 -11.25 19.19
N SER A 181 -12.28 -10.18 19.50
CA SER A 181 -12.88 -9.30 18.49
C SER A 181 -11.90 -8.28 17.90
N ALA A 182 -10.75 -8.04 18.53
CA ALA A 182 -9.77 -7.02 18.13
C ALA A 182 -9.13 -7.30 16.76
N LEU A 183 -9.01 -8.58 16.36
CA LEU A 183 -8.52 -9.02 15.05
C LEU A 183 -9.59 -9.90 14.39
N GLY A 184 -10.79 -9.37 14.29
CA GLY A 184 -11.94 -10.02 13.66
C GLY A 184 -11.77 -10.16 12.15
N SER A 185 -12.86 -10.50 11.46
CA SER A 185 -12.86 -10.55 10.00
C SER A 185 -12.80 -9.15 9.41
N VAL A 186 -11.90 -8.93 8.46
CA VAL A 186 -11.82 -7.68 7.68
C VAL A 186 -12.67 -7.73 6.42
N LEU A 187 -12.91 -8.94 5.87
CA LEU A 187 -13.71 -9.14 4.66
C LEU A 187 -15.18 -9.45 4.96
N GLY A 188 -15.50 -9.81 6.22
CA GLY A 188 -16.82 -10.33 6.55
C GLY A 188 -17.10 -11.69 5.91
N PRO A 189 -18.38 -12.14 5.89
CA PRO A 189 -18.77 -13.37 5.23
C PRO A 189 -18.64 -13.22 3.70
N VAL A 190 -17.85 -14.10 3.08
CA VAL A 190 -17.72 -14.18 1.61
C VAL A 190 -18.74 -15.19 1.10
N ALA A 191 -19.79 -14.71 0.44
CA ALA A 191 -20.82 -15.54 -0.15
C ALA A 191 -20.33 -16.21 -1.45
N GLU A 192 -20.86 -17.39 -1.75
CA GLU A 192 -20.68 -18.06 -3.04
C GLU A 192 -21.23 -17.16 -4.17
N GLY A 193 -20.53 -17.08 -5.30
CA GLY A 193 -20.88 -16.19 -6.41
C GLY A 193 -20.61 -14.69 -6.18
N SER A 194 -20.09 -14.30 -4.99
CA SER A 194 -19.63 -12.92 -4.76
C SER A 194 -18.40 -12.59 -5.59
N PRO A 195 -18.10 -11.29 -5.80
CA PRO A 195 -16.89 -10.89 -6.53
C PRO A 195 -15.58 -11.48 -5.96
N LEU A 196 -15.46 -11.58 -4.62
CA LEU A 196 -14.30 -12.21 -3.98
C LEU A 196 -14.24 -13.72 -4.22
N SER A 197 -15.40 -14.42 -4.17
CA SER A 197 -15.49 -15.84 -4.52
C SER A 197 -15.06 -16.07 -5.96
N SER A 198 -15.56 -15.27 -6.88
CA SER A 198 -15.19 -15.33 -8.31
C SER A 198 -13.71 -15.03 -8.55
N MET A 199 -13.10 -14.11 -7.78
CA MET A 199 -11.64 -13.90 -7.80
C MET A 199 -10.89 -15.17 -7.37
N ALA A 200 -11.29 -15.81 -6.27
CA ALA A 200 -10.66 -17.05 -5.81
C ALA A 200 -10.84 -18.21 -6.81
N GLU A 201 -12.00 -18.31 -7.47
CA GLU A 201 -12.26 -19.30 -8.53
C GLU A 201 -11.39 -19.07 -9.76
N ARG A 202 -11.18 -17.81 -10.18
CA ARG A 202 -10.27 -17.47 -11.27
C ARG A 202 -8.81 -17.87 -10.96
N LEU A 203 -8.42 -17.83 -9.70
CA LEU A 203 -7.10 -18.24 -9.24
C LEU A 203 -6.99 -19.73 -8.91
N ALA A 204 -8.08 -20.52 -8.97
CA ALA A 204 -8.19 -21.86 -8.38
C ALA A 204 -7.04 -22.81 -8.74
N SER A 205 -6.56 -22.79 -9.99
CA SER A 205 -5.45 -23.66 -10.44
C SER A 205 -4.07 -23.23 -9.93
N ARG A 206 -3.95 -22.03 -9.42
CA ARG A 206 -2.70 -21.38 -8.97
C ARG A 206 -2.73 -21.03 -7.47
N LEU A 207 -3.90 -21.12 -6.83
CA LEU A 207 -4.10 -20.67 -5.46
C LEU A 207 -3.52 -21.69 -4.47
N THR A 208 -2.67 -21.21 -3.57
CA THR A 208 -2.04 -22.03 -2.52
C THR A 208 -1.93 -21.21 -1.22
N PRO A 209 -1.97 -21.84 -0.02
CA PRO A 209 -2.46 -23.20 0.21
C PRO A 209 -3.97 -23.27 0.10
N GLY A 210 -4.50 -24.44 -0.28
CA GLY A 210 -5.93 -24.73 -0.29
C GLY A 210 -6.57 -24.60 -1.67
N THR A 211 -7.88 -24.35 -1.68
CA THR A 211 -8.71 -24.25 -2.89
C THR A 211 -9.54 -22.98 -2.86
N ALA A 212 -10.14 -22.60 -3.99
CA ALA A 212 -11.02 -21.42 -4.08
C ALA A 212 -12.13 -21.44 -3.01
N GLY A 213 -12.81 -22.57 -2.81
CA GLY A 213 -13.87 -22.72 -1.82
C GLY A 213 -13.41 -22.65 -0.36
N SER A 214 -12.10 -22.73 -0.10
CA SER A 214 -11.52 -22.65 1.25
C SER A 214 -10.49 -21.52 1.38
N ALA A 215 -10.47 -20.55 0.47
CA ALA A 215 -9.46 -19.51 0.44
C ALA A 215 -9.55 -18.52 1.62
N PHE A 216 -10.75 -18.25 2.11
CA PHE A 216 -11.02 -17.21 3.10
C PHE A 216 -11.12 -17.74 4.52
N ARG A 217 -10.76 -16.92 5.51
CA ARG A 217 -10.90 -17.20 6.96
C ARG A 217 -10.30 -18.53 7.41
N ARG A 218 -9.19 -18.94 6.81
CA ARG A 218 -8.48 -20.15 7.21
C ARG A 218 -7.80 -19.99 8.57
N GLY A 219 -7.72 -21.09 9.32
CA GLY A 219 -7.06 -21.15 10.63
C GLY A 219 -5.73 -21.88 10.63
N ASP A 220 -5.27 -22.36 9.48
CA ASP A 220 -4.03 -23.12 9.27
C ASP A 220 -2.94 -22.31 8.52
N LEU A 221 -3.18 -21.03 8.27
CA LEU A 221 -2.23 -20.13 7.61
C LEU A 221 -1.16 -19.67 8.60
N THR A 222 -0.28 -20.59 8.97
CA THR A 222 0.87 -20.32 9.84
C THR A 222 2.12 -20.00 9.03
N ARG A 223 3.13 -19.42 9.68
CA ARG A 223 4.42 -19.15 9.03
C ARG A 223 5.09 -20.44 8.51
N ASP A 224 4.96 -21.56 9.25
CA ASP A 224 5.50 -22.85 8.83
C ASP A 224 4.78 -23.43 7.60
N THR A 225 3.49 -23.07 7.42
CA THR A 225 2.72 -23.44 6.22
C THR A 225 3.08 -22.54 5.02
N ILE A 226 3.26 -21.24 5.26
CA ILE A 226 3.38 -20.24 4.18
C ILE A 226 4.81 -20.17 3.66
N GLU A 227 5.83 -20.10 4.53
CA GLU A 227 7.23 -19.90 4.14
C GLU A 227 7.71 -20.84 3.03
N PRO A 228 7.50 -22.18 3.13
CA PRO A 228 7.97 -23.10 2.08
C PRO A 228 7.33 -22.85 0.71
N LEU A 229 6.10 -22.34 0.69
CA LEU A 229 5.35 -22.10 -0.55
C LEU A 229 5.83 -20.83 -1.27
N LEU A 230 6.35 -19.85 -0.55
CA LEU A 230 6.77 -18.55 -1.13
C LEU A 230 7.98 -18.69 -2.06
N ALA A 231 8.87 -19.63 -1.78
CA ALA A 231 10.14 -19.78 -2.52
C ALA A 231 9.93 -20.03 -4.02
N ASP A 232 8.89 -20.77 -4.38
CA ASP A 232 8.57 -21.16 -5.76
C ASP A 232 7.35 -20.42 -6.33
N ALA A 233 6.64 -19.66 -5.50
CA ALA A 233 5.48 -18.87 -5.90
C ALA A 233 5.88 -17.67 -6.77
N SER A 234 4.94 -17.20 -7.58
CA SER A 234 5.04 -15.95 -8.31
C SER A 234 4.56 -14.76 -7.51
N ARG A 235 3.57 -14.98 -6.66
CA ARG A 235 2.89 -13.91 -5.92
C ARG A 235 2.66 -14.30 -4.46
N PHE A 236 2.75 -13.29 -3.59
CA PHE A 236 2.21 -13.35 -2.22
C PHE A 236 1.13 -12.30 -2.07
N PHE A 237 -0.08 -12.74 -1.72
CA PHE A 237 -1.25 -11.88 -1.64
C PHE A 237 -1.88 -11.98 -0.24
N TYR A 238 -1.65 -10.93 0.55
CA TYR A 238 -2.12 -10.85 1.93
C TYR A 238 -3.22 -9.80 2.07
N VAL A 239 -4.35 -10.20 2.64
CA VAL A 239 -5.44 -9.33 3.08
C VAL A 239 -5.72 -9.63 4.54
N GLY A 240 -5.59 -8.66 5.42
CA GLY A 240 -5.79 -8.90 6.86
C GLY A 240 -5.32 -7.75 7.73
N HIS A 241 -5.00 -8.06 8.97
CA HIS A 241 -4.53 -7.10 9.94
C HIS A 241 -3.02 -6.93 9.90
N VAL A 242 -2.58 -5.68 9.82
CA VAL A 242 -1.19 -5.27 10.01
C VAL A 242 -1.13 -4.29 11.16
N THR A 243 -0.24 -4.53 12.12
CA THR A 243 0.04 -3.58 13.19
C THR A 243 1.49 -3.13 13.10
N THR A 244 1.73 -1.88 13.45
CA THR A 244 3.07 -1.30 13.45
C THR A 244 3.52 -0.98 14.86
N SER A 245 4.81 -0.81 15.05
CA SER A 245 5.41 -0.35 16.29
C SER A 245 6.34 0.82 16.00
N ALA A 246 6.99 1.34 17.05
CA ALA A 246 7.97 2.41 16.93
C ALA A 246 9.19 2.07 16.03
N HIS A 247 9.37 0.80 15.68
CA HIS A 247 10.51 0.34 14.89
C HIS A 247 10.03 -0.43 13.64
N GLY A 248 10.45 -0.05 12.45
CA GLY A 248 10.01 -0.63 11.18
C GLY A 248 10.18 -2.16 11.09
N LEU A 249 11.21 -2.74 11.72
CA LEU A 249 11.39 -4.20 11.78
C LEU A 249 10.35 -4.92 12.64
N ASP A 250 9.62 -4.20 13.49
CA ASP A 250 8.53 -4.75 14.31
C ASP A 250 7.15 -4.64 13.63
N ALA A 251 7.08 -4.15 12.40
CA ALA A 251 5.84 -4.20 11.62
C ALA A 251 5.36 -5.66 11.50
N ARG A 252 4.08 -5.90 11.79
CA ARG A 252 3.55 -7.23 12.10
C ARG A 252 2.40 -7.61 11.18
N LEU A 253 2.53 -8.75 10.53
CA LEU A 253 1.42 -9.44 9.88
C LEU A 253 0.76 -10.42 10.86
N HIS A 254 -0.55 -10.40 10.94
CA HIS A 254 -1.29 -11.32 11.80
C HIS A 254 -1.74 -12.53 11.01
N LEU A 255 -1.12 -13.66 11.30
CA LEU A 255 -1.37 -14.97 10.71
C LEU A 255 -2.12 -15.87 11.71
N SER A 256 -2.43 -17.10 11.30
CA SER A 256 -3.05 -18.11 12.17
C SER A 256 -2.05 -18.76 13.15
N CYS A 257 -1.02 -18.04 13.55
CA CYS A 257 0.04 -18.52 14.44
C CYS A 257 -0.38 -18.38 15.91
N GLY A 258 -0.42 -19.50 16.65
CA GLY A 258 -0.67 -19.50 18.10
C GLY A 258 0.52 -19.00 18.93
N ALA A 259 0.34 -18.88 20.25
CA ALA A 259 1.38 -18.45 21.17
C ALA A 259 2.65 -19.33 21.15
N GLY A 260 2.48 -20.63 20.90
CA GLY A 260 3.59 -21.61 20.82
C GLY A 260 4.37 -21.58 19.52
N THR A 261 3.92 -20.83 18.49
CA THR A 261 4.63 -20.76 17.21
C THR A 261 5.97 -20.04 17.38
N THR A 262 7.04 -20.60 16.82
CA THR A 262 8.38 -19.99 16.88
C THR A 262 8.39 -18.69 16.08
N GLY A 263 9.08 -17.64 16.58
CA GLY A 263 9.19 -16.33 15.92
C GLY A 263 9.80 -15.30 16.83
N ARG A 264 10.18 -14.16 16.26
CA ARG A 264 10.91 -13.08 16.95
C ARG A 264 9.99 -12.16 17.75
N ALA A 265 8.73 -12.01 17.33
CA ALA A 265 7.77 -11.18 18.04
C ALA A 265 7.41 -11.74 19.42
N ALA A 266 7.11 -10.86 20.36
CA ALA A 266 6.43 -11.24 21.58
C ALA A 266 5.03 -11.80 21.28
N VAL A 267 4.53 -12.66 22.14
CA VAL A 267 3.14 -13.13 22.10
C VAL A 267 2.21 -11.98 22.50
N VAL A 268 1.19 -11.74 21.70
CA VAL A 268 0.17 -10.71 21.93
C VAL A 268 -1.20 -11.38 21.88
N ALA A 269 -2.01 -11.21 22.92
CA ALA A 269 -3.39 -11.75 22.99
C ALA A 269 -3.51 -13.24 22.56
N GLY A 270 -2.56 -14.08 22.97
CA GLY A 270 -2.59 -15.52 22.70
C GLY A 270 -2.10 -15.95 21.30
N HIS A 271 -1.58 -15.08 20.50
CA HIS A 271 -0.95 -15.39 19.20
C HIS A 271 0.43 -14.71 19.07
N ARG A 272 1.24 -15.20 18.13
CA ARG A 272 2.54 -14.60 17.79
C ARG A 272 2.52 -14.07 16.36
N PRO A 273 2.50 -12.75 16.16
CA PRO A 273 2.51 -12.17 14.81
C PRO A 273 3.84 -12.44 14.08
N LEU A 274 3.81 -12.42 12.76
CA LEU A 274 4.98 -12.45 11.88
C LEU A 274 5.52 -11.02 11.73
N THR A 275 6.80 -10.80 12.03
CA THR A 275 7.43 -9.48 11.91
C THR A 275 8.22 -9.33 10.61
N ALA A 276 8.51 -8.08 10.22
CA ALA A 276 9.49 -7.80 9.17
C ALA A 276 10.86 -8.39 9.48
N ALA A 277 11.25 -8.41 10.77
CA ALA A 277 12.48 -9.08 11.22
C ALA A 277 12.45 -10.61 11.00
N ASP A 278 11.29 -11.26 11.19
CA ASP A 278 11.14 -12.69 10.86
C ASP A 278 11.35 -12.95 9.36
N ILE A 279 10.90 -12.03 8.50
CA ILE A 279 11.04 -12.14 7.04
C ILE A 279 12.52 -12.01 6.64
N VAL A 280 13.22 -11.01 7.18
CA VAL A 280 14.62 -10.73 6.79
C VAL A 280 15.62 -11.72 7.40
N LEU A 281 15.41 -12.09 8.67
CA LEU A 281 16.39 -12.84 9.47
C LEU A 281 15.98 -14.31 9.71
N GLY A 282 14.83 -14.73 9.16
CA GLY A 282 14.21 -16.00 9.47
C GLY A 282 13.53 -16.02 10.84
N HIS A 283 12.45 -16.76 10.96
CA HIS A 283 11.66 -16.87 12.19
C HIS A 283 12.15 -17.99 13.13
N ARG A 284 13.02 -18.90 12.64
CA ARG A 284 13.61 -19.99 13.43
C ARG A 284 15.03 -19.61 13.86
N PRO A 285 15.32 -19.52 15.17
CA PRO A 285 16.67 -19.22 15.64
C PRO A 285 17.73 -20.26 15.23
N SER A 286 17.30 -21.52 15.02
CA SER A 286 18.18 -22.64 14.61
C SER A 286 18.47 -22.69 13.11
N ASP A 287 17.72 -21.90 12.32
CA ASP A 287 17.87 -21.81 10.86
C ASP A 287 17.80 -20.32 10.45
N PRO A 288 18.91 -19.57 10.65
CA PRO A 288 18.96 -18.17 10.36
C PRO A 288 19.06 -17.93 8.87
N GLY A 289 17.94 -17.99 8.17
CA GLY A 289 17.81 -17.64 6.76
C GLY A 289 16.58 -16.79 6.55
N GLY A 290 16.69 -15.68 5.82
CA GLY A 290 15.55 -14.87 5.43
C GLY A 290 14.57 -15.65 4.57
N TRP A 291 13.31 -15.26 4.62
CA TRP A 291 12.30 -15.79 3.70
C TRP A 291 12.66 -15.45 2.26
N ARG A 292 12.25 -16.25 1.34
CA ARG A 292 12.37 -15.93 -0.08
C ARG A 292 11.01 -15.45 -0.59
N MET A 293 10.87 -14.13 -0.74
CA MET A 293 9.64 -13.56 -1.27
C MET A 293 9.52 -13.76 -2.77
N PRO A 294 8.31 -14.02 -3.28
CA PRO A 294 8.05 -14.06 -4.72
C PRO A 294 8.24 -12.69 -5.36
N ASN A 295 8.26 -12.65 -6.69
CA ASN A 295 8.46 -11.41 -7.46
C ASN A 295 7.46 -10.30 -7.11
N ARG A 296 6.20 -10.66 -6.82
CA ARG A 296 5.11 -9.71 -6.54
C ARG A 296 4.46 -9.99 -5.21
N VAL A 297 4.37 -8.94 -4.40
CA VAL A 297 3.81 -9.01 -3.04
C VAL A 297 2.76 -7.92 -2.87
N ALA A 298 1.61 -8.25 -2.31
CA ALA A 298 0.60 -7.28 -1.91
C ALA A 298 0.28 -7.45 -0.42
N PHE A 299 0.34 -6.34 0.32
CA PHE A 299 -0.09 -6.23 1.71
C PHE A 299 -1.27 -5.28 1.80
N ILE A 300 -2.48 -5.82 1.86
CA ILE A 300 -3.69 -5.04 2.04
C ILE A 300 -4.04 -5.06 3.52
N ALA A 301 -3.72 -3.96 4.20
CA ALA A 301 -4.00 -3.78 5.62
C ALA A 301 -5.35 -3.08 5.79
N CYS A 302 -6.32 -3.80 6.34
CA CYS A 302 -7.59 -3.25 6.78
C CYS A 302 -7.52 -2.96 8.28
N GLU A 303 -8.48 -2.15 8.79
CA GLU A 303 -8.52 -1.71 10.17
C GLU A 303 -8.08 -2.79 11.15
N SER A 304 -7.05 -2.50 11.91
CA SER A 304 -6.61 -3.29 13.04
C SER A 304 -6.58 -2.40 14.27
N GLY A 305 -7.37 -2.73 15.29
CA GLY A 305 -7.48 -1.98 16.54
C GLY A 305 -6.19 -1.91 17.36
N GLY A 306 -5.08 -1.53 16.76
CA GLY A 306 -3.77 -1.41 17.38
C GLY A 306 -3.18 -0.01 17.23
N GLU A 307 -2.32 0.40 18.15
CA GLU A 307 -1.62 1.69 18.10
C GLU A 307 -0.84 1.85 16.79
N VAL A 308 -1.42 2.58 15.85
CA VAL A 308 -0.78 2.92 14.58
C VAL A 308 0.14 4.12 14.84
N ARG A 309 1.41 3.90 14.99
CA ARG A 309 2.38 4.98 15.18
C ARG A 309 3.45 5.09 14.10
N PHE A 310 3.38 4.43 12.99
CA PHE A 310 4.26 4.73 11.84
C PHE A 310 3.61 4.32 10.54
N ALA A 311 3.29 5.31 9.75
CA ALA A 311 3.01 5.24 8.34
C ALA A 311 4.28 4.97 7.53
N GLU A 312 5.00 3.94 7.89
CA GLU A 312 5.99 3.41 6.98
C GLU A 312 5.68 1.94 6.75
N PRO A 313 5.16 1.59 5.55
CA PRO A 313 5.27 0.23 5.07
C PRO A 313 6.75 -0.18 4.92
N VAL A 314 7.68 0.68 5.30
CA VAL A 314 9.13 0.47 5.20
C VAL A 314 9.55 -0.83 5.84
N GLY A 315 8.98 -1.22 6.97
CA GLY A 315 9.31 -2.49 7.59
C GLY A 315 8.97 -3.69 6.71
N LEU A 316 7.70 -3.91 6.38
CA LEU A 316 7.24 -5.06 5.60
C LEU A 316 7.58 -4.93 4.11
N VAL A 317 7.44 -3.72 3.54
CA VAL A 317 7.77 -3.45 2.14
C VAL A 317 9.27 -3.61 1.91
N ALA A 318 10.10 -3.02 2.76
CA ALA A 318 11.55 -3.16 2.68
C ALA A 318 12.00 -4.61 2.90
N ALA A 319 11.39 -5.32 3.85
CA ALA A 319 11.68 -6.73 4.09
C ALA A 319 11.34 -7.59 2.86
N ALA A 320 10.17 -7.40 2.26
CA ALA A 320 9.76 -8.14 1.08
C ALA A 320 10.68 -7.84 -0.13
N LEU A 321 11.03 -6.58 -0.36
CA LEU A 321 11.96 -6.18 -1.42
C LEU A 321 13.36 -6.76 -1.19
N HIS A 322 13.87 -6.67 0.04
CA HIS A 322 15.19 -7.21 0.40
C HIS A 322 15.26 -8.72 0.16
N THR A 323 14.19 -9.44 0.44
CA THR A 323 14.14 -10.91 0.36
C THR A 323 13.65 -11.46 -0.98
N GLY A 324 13.48 -10.63 -2.02
CA GLY A 324 13.30 -11.11 -3.39
C GLY A 324 12.18 -10.47 -4.21
N ALA A 325 11.27 -9.73 -3.60
CA ALA A 325 10.21 -9.07 -4.36
C ALA A 325 10.78 -7.97 -5.28
N GLN A 326 10.18 -7.82 -6.45
CA GLN A 326 10.42 -6.70 -7.35
C GLN A 326 9.35 -5.63 -7.18
N PHE A 327 8.10 -6.05 -7.03
CA PHE A 327 6.96 -5.16 -6.81
C PHE A 327 6.29 -5.48 -5.49
N VAL A 328 6.09 -4.45 -4.66
CA VAL A 328 5.36 -4.58 -3.40
C VAL A 328 4.29 -3.50 -3.33
N THR A 329 3.02 -3.89 -3.41
CA THR A 329 1.90 -2.97 -3.16
C THR A 329 1.50 -3.03 -1.69
N ALA A 330 1.39 -1.87 -1.06
CA ALA A 330 0.95 -1.78 0.33
C ALA A 330 0.08 -0.55 0.54
N THR A 331 -0.66 -0.55 1.66
CA THR A 331 -1.45 0.60 2.08
C THR A 331 -0.59 1.61 2.87
N ARG A 332 -0.77 2.91 2.60
CA ARG A 332 -0.12 4.03 3.31
C ARG A 332 -0.75 4.31 4.67
N TRP A 333 -2.00 3.96 4.82
CA TRP A 333 -2.78 4.00 6.05
C TRP A 333 -3.71 2.80 6.12
N THR A 334 -4.24 2.55 7.30
CA THR A 334 -5.19 1.46 7.51
C THR A 334 -6.50 1.74 6.78
N LEU A 335 -6.94 0.81 5.94
CA LEU A 335 -8.20 0.96 5.22
C LEU A 335 -9.38 0.85 6.18
N PRO A 336 -10.37 1.75 6.09
CA PRO A 336 -11.65 1.55 6.75
C PRO A 336 -12.30 0.28 6.19
N THR A 337 -12.75 -0.61 7.07
CA THR A 337 -13.55 -1.76 6.65
C THR A 337 -14.94 -1.32 6.17
N ASP A 338 -15.63 -2.18 5.41
CA ASP A 338 -17.02 -1.90 5.02
C ASP A 338 -17.92 -1.66 6.24
N ALA A 339 -17.67 -2.36 7.35
CA ALA A 339 -18.36 -2.13 8.62
C ALA A 339 -18.03 -0.77 9.24
N GLY A 340 -16.77 -0.35 9.19
CA GLY A 340 -16.31 0.97 9.65
C GLY A 340 -16.94 2.09 8.83
N LEU A 341 -16.97 1.97 7.50
CA LEU A 341 -17.65 2.93 6.62
C LEU A 341 -19.13 3.05 6.95
N ARG A 342 -19.87 1.94 7.04
CA ARG A 342 -21.28 1.93 7.39
C ARG A 342 -21.59 2.51 8.77
N ARG A 343 -20.64 2.40 9.71
CA ARG A 343 -20.82 2.92 11.07
C ARG A 343 -20.57 4.42 11.19
N PHE A 344 -19.55 4.94 10.51
CA PHE A 344 -19.04 6.28 10.75
C PHE A 344 -19.26 7.27 9.60
N ALA A 345 -19.37 6.79 8.35
CA ALA A 345 -19.58 7.69 7.21
C ALA A 345 -21.06 8.05 7.05
N PRO A 346 -21.44 9.34 7.12
CA PRO A 346 -22.86 9.75 7.09
C PRO A 346 -23.59 9.39 5.80
N ALA A 347 -22.88 9.32 4.67
CA ALA A 347 -23.44 8.97 3.37
C ALA A 347 -23.44 7.46 3.08
N ALA A 348 -22.93 6.62 4.00
CA ALA A 348 -22.92 5.19 3.82
C ALA A 348 -24.32 4.57 3.94
N THR A 349 -24.58 3.57 3.11
CA THR A 349 -25.78 2.74 3.16
C THR A 349 -25.43 1.31 3.62
N PRO A 350 -26.42 0.48 3.97
CA PRO A 350 -26.16 -0.93 4.30
C PRO A 350 -25.43 -1.71 3.18
N GLU A 351 -25.57 -1.28 1.93
CA GLU A 351 -24.98 -1.88 0.73
C GLU A 351 -23.58 -1.35 0.44
N THR A 352 -23.13 -0.27 1.10
CA THR A 352 -21.79 0.31 0.89
C THR A 352 -20.71 -0.74 1.13
N THR A 353 -19.95 -1.03 0.09
CA THR A 353 -18.80 -1.96 0.12
C THR A 353 -17.67 -1.42 -0.73
N VAL A 354 -16.46 -1.46 -0.20
CA VAL A 354 -15.23 -0.96 -0.87
C VAL A 354 -14.13 -2.01 -0.88
N ILE A 355 -14.04 -2.81 0.17
CA ILE A 355 -12.92 -3.74 0.35
C ILE A 355 -12.88 -4.83 -0.73
N PRO A 356 -14.00 -5.48 -1.09
CA PRO A 356 -13.98 -6.51 -2.13
C PRO A 356 -13.44 -6.01 -3.48
N GLU A 357 -13.93 -4.85 -3.95
CA GLU A 357 -13.50 -4.29 -5.22
C GLU A 357 -12.02 -3.87 -5.18
N THR A 358 -11.59 -3.29 -4.07
CA THR A 358 -10.20 -2.89 -3.84
C THR A 358 -9.24 -4.09 -3.86
N VAL A 359 -9.60 -5.18 -3.17
CA VAL A 359 -8.83 -6.42 -3.15
C VAL A 359 -8.70 -7.00 -4.56
N ILE A 360 -9.80 -7.03 -5.32
CA ILE A 360 -9.82 -7.53 -6.70
C ILE A 360 -8.97 -6.65 -7.63
N ALA A 361 -9.01 -5.33 -7.46
CA ALA A 361 -8.22 -4.41 -8.27
C ALA A 361 -6.71 -4.58 -8.04
N VAL A 362 -6.29 -4.73 -6.79
CA VAL A 362 -4.88 -5.02 -6.45
C VAL A 362 -4.46 -6.38 -6.99
N ASP A 363 -5.30 -7.41 -6.86
CA ASP A 363 -5.05 -8.72 -7.45
C ASP A 363 -4.86 -8.63 -8.97
N ALA A 364 -5.77 -7.96 -9.67
CA ALA A 364 -5.70 -7.77 -11.12
C ALA A 364 -4.46 -6.96 -11.56
N ALA A 365 -4.07 -5.95 -10.78
CA ALA A 365 -2.86 -5.18 -11.04
C ALA A 365 -1.62 -6.08 -10.94
N HIS A 366 -1.54 -6.93 -9.92
CA HIS A 366 -0.43 -7.87 -9.74
C HIS A 366 -0.43 -9.03 -10.76
N ASP A 367 -1.51 -9.27 -11.47
CA ASP A 367 -1.58 -10.26 -12.55
C ASP A 367 -1.20 -9.66 -13.92
N SER A 368 -1.12 -8.32 -14.00
CA SER A 368 -0.78 -7.61 -15.24
C SER A 368 0.74 -7.59 -15.51
N PRO A 369 1.20 -7.37 -16.76
CA PRO A 369 2.61 -7.20 -17.08
C PRO A 369 3.29 -6.06 -16.30
N ASP A 370 2.60 -4.92 -16.13
CA ASP A 370 3.05 -3.76 -15.36
C ASP A 370 2.09 -3.46 -14.20
N PRO A 371 2.43 -3.92 -12.97
CA PRO A 371 1.59 -3.71 -11.79
C PRO A 371 1.41 -2.23 -11.41
N VAL A 372 2.42 -1.40 -11.66
CA VAL A 372 2.37 0.04 -11.37
C VAL A 372 1.35 0.73 -12.27
N ALA A 373 1.50 0.56 -13.58
CA ALA A 373 0.58 1.15 -14.55
C ALA A 373 -0.86 0.64 -14.38
N ALA A 374 -1.02 -0.64 -14.04
CA ALA A 374 -2.34 -1.24 -13.84
C ALA A 374 -3.03 -0.70 -12.57
N LEU A 375 -2.30 -0.58 -11.45
CA LEU A 375 -2.84 0.00 -10.23
C LEU A 375 -3.19 1.48 -10.43
N ASN A 376 -2.30 2.25 -11.06
CA ASN A 376 -2.57 3.67 -11.33
C ASN A 376 -3.73 3.88 -12.30
N ARG A 377 -3.98 2.97 -13.23
CA ARG A 377 -5.17 2.99 -14.09
C ARG A 377 -6.45 2.84 -13.27
N TRP A 378 -6.50 1.88 -12.38
CA TRP A 378 -7.63 1.71 -11.47
C TRP A 378 -7.82 2.93 -10.57
N GLN A 379 -6.74 3.54 -10.07
CA GLN A 379 -6.81 4.76 -9.27
C GLN A 379 -7.39 5.94 -10.07
N ARG A 380 -7.02 6.09 -11.36
CA ARG A 380 -7.65 7.09 -12.25
C ARG A 380 -9.15 6.84 -12.44
N GLU A 381 -9.54 5.60 -12.73
CA GLU A 381 -10.93 5.22 -12.90
C GLU A 381 -11.77 5.52 -11.64
N ARG A 382 -11.18 5.35 -10.46
CA ARG A 382 -11.82 5.73 -9.19
C ARG A 382 -11.90 7.24 -9.02
N ALA A 383 -10.83 7.94 -9.33
CA ALA A 383 -10.80 9.40 -9.30
C ALA A 383 -11.86 10.01 -10.23
N ASP A 384 -11.97 9.51 -11.47
CA ASP A 384 -12.97 9.97 -12.44
C ASP A 384 -14.40 9.76 -11.93
N ARG A 385 -14.69 8.61 -11.28
CA ARG A 385 -16.01 8.36 -10.67
C ARG A 385 -16.26 9.26 -9.45
N TRP A 386 -15.26 9.49 -8.62
CA TRP A 386 -15.36 10.43 -7.51
C TRP A 386 -15.70 11.83 -7.98
N GLU A 387 -15.03 12.31 -9.03
CA GLU A 387 -15.31 13.62 -9.64
C GLU A 387 -16.72 13.70 -10.24
N ALA A 388 -17.19 12.63 -10.88
CA ALA A 388 -18.48 12.61 -11.55
C ALA A 388 -19.66 12.43 -10.59
N GLU A 389 -19.54 11.56 -9.61
CA GLU A 389 -20.66 11.06 -8.81
C GLU A 389 -20.57 11.40 -7.32
N GLY A 390 -19.35 11.61 -6.78
CA GLY A 390 -19.13 11.91 -5.36
C GLY A 390 -19.51 10.77 -4.40
N ARG A 391 -19.53 9.53 -4.89
CA ARG A 391 -19.90 8.38 -4.07
C ARG A 391 -18.76 8.01 -3.12
N ILE A 392 -19.09 7.70 -1.87
CA ILE A 392 -18.08 7.39 -0.84
C ILE A 392 -17.24 6.14 -1.17
N GLU A 393 -17.77 5.22 -1.96
CA GLU A 393 -17.03 4.05 -2.44
C GLU A 393 -15.87 4.43 -3.35
N ASP A 394 -15.95 5.59 -4.00
CA ASP A 394 -14.92 6.14 -4.89
C ASP A 394 -14.06 7.22 -4.21
N SER A 395 -14.20 7.40 -2.89
CA SER A 395 -13.40 8.37 -2.12
C SER A 395 -11.90 8.05 -2.14
N PRO A 396 -11.03 9.08 -2.23
CA PRO A 396 -9.58 8.91 -2.15
C PRO A 396 -9.08 8.22 -0.88
N ILE A 397 -9.84 8.26 0.21
CA ILE A 397 -9.48 7.55 1.46
C ILE A 397 -9.29 6.04 1.24
N VAL A 398 -9.91 5.48 0.20
CA VAL A 398 -9.83 4.06 -0.19
C VAL A 398 -8.74 3.85 -1.23
N TRP A 399 -8.88 4.45 -2.41
CA TRP A 399 -8.02 4.12 -3.54
C TRP A 399 -6.62 4.77 -3.49
N ALA A 400 -6.51 5.98 -2.89
CA ALA A 400 -5.21 6.63 -2.73
C ALA A 400 -4.41 6.10 -1.52
N ALA A 401 -4.98 5.16 -0.76
CA ALA A 401 -4.25 4.44 0.27
C ALA A 401 -3.11 3.57 -0.31
N PHE A 402 -3.21 3.17 -1.56
CA PHE A 402 -2.26 2.23 -2.17
C PHE A 402 -1.09 2.91 -2.85
N GLY A 403 0.09 2.33 -2.65
CA GLY A 403 1.28 2.64 -3.43
C GLY A 403 2.05 1.36 -3.74
N THR A 404 2.66 1.30 -4.92
CA THR A 404 3.51 0.17 -5.32
C THR A 404 4.97 0.58 -5.26
N ALA A 405 5.72 -0.10 -4.39
CA ALA A 405 7.17 0.01 -4.39
C ALA A 405 7.75 -0.88 -5.49
N PHE A 406 8.64 -0.28 -6.28
CA PHE A 406 9.33 -0.95 -7.39
C PHE A 406 10.84 -0.90 -7.16
N GLY A 407 11.45 -2.07 -6.94
CA GLY A 407 12.84 -2.25 -6.54
C GLY A 407 13.76 -2.86 -7.59
#